data_9d988a2edd8d83f1cee1f88bf1494b28
#
_entry.id   9d988a2edd8d83f1cee1f88bf1494b28
#
_cell.length_a   1.000
_cell.length_b   1.000
_cell.length_c   1.000
_cell.angle_alpha   90.00
_cell.angle_beta   90.00
_cell.angle_gamma   90.00
#
_symmetry.space_group_name_H-M   'P 1'
#
loop_
_entity.id
_entity.type
_entity.pdbx_description
1 polymer ?
#
loop_
_entity_poly.entity_id
_entity_poly.type
_entity_poly.pdbx_seq_one_letter_code
_entity_poly.pdbx_strand_id
1 'polypeptide(L)'
;MPESITPIAAAAPASRALLADGAEQVFWETASTTEFETPVDREMFQWRYFGYYLEREPELLFVATEGDTVLGYICGVADTRAHRELYEVAPHVAVFDDLYDRYPAHLHINLTAASRGRGLGGRLVASLESAVAARGAGGMHLVTSPGARNVRFY
;
A
#
# COMPACT_ATOMS: atom_id res chain seq x y z
N MET A 1 -18.92 12.91 -8.90
CA MET A 1 -17.55 13.35 -9.22
C MET A 1 -16.78 12.22 -9.87
N PRO A 2 -15.90 12.46 -10.83
CA PRO A 2 -15.09 11.41 -11.41
C PRO A 2 -14.08 10.87 -10.37
N GLU A 3 -13.77 9.58 -10.48
CA GLU A 3 -12.70 8.96 -9.71
C GLU A 3 -11.33 9.49 -10.17
N SER A 4 -10.46 9.78 -9.23
CA SER A 4 -9.07 10.17 -9.49
C SER A 4 -8.10 9.29 -8.69
N ILE A 5 -6.88 9.15 -9.20
CA ILE A 5 -5.77 8.49 -8.51
C ILE A 5 -4.61 9.48 -8.50
N THR A 6 -4.15 9.81 -7.30
CA THR A 6 -3.12 10.84 -7.11
C THR A 6 -1.99 10.28 -6.23
N PRO A 7 -0.70 10.41 -6.63
CA PRO A 7 0.39 10.15 -5.71
C PRO A 7 0.35 11.19 -4.58
N ILE A 8 0.40 10.70 -3.33
CA ILE A 8 0.20 11.59 -2.17
C ILE A 8 1.27 12.68 -2.08
N ALA A 9 2.47 12.40 -2.57
CA ALA A 9 3.57 13.37 -2.62
C ALA A 9 3.28 14.56 -3.53
N ALA A 10 2.45 14.39 -4.57
CA ALA A 10 2.09 15.44 -5.51
C ALA A 10 0.98 16.38 -4.98
N ALA A 11 0.29 16.00 -3.91
CA ALA A 11 -0.76 16.80 -3.31
C ALA A 11 -0.19 18.00 -2.53
N ALA A 12 -0.91 19.12 -2.55
CA ALA A 12 -0.58 20.28 -1.69
C ALA A 12 -0.62 19.87 -0.21
N PRO A 13 0.15 20.50 0.69
CA PRO A 13 0.28 20.08 2.09
C PRO A 13 -1.04 19.84 2.82
N ALA A 14 -2.01 20.74 2.67
CA ALA A 14 -3.33 20.58 3.32
C ALA A 14 -4.12 19.40 2.76
N SER A 15 -4.12 19.24 1.43
CA SER A 15 -4.76 18.10 0.76
C SER A 15 -4.06 16.78 1.08
N ARG A 16 -2.72 16.80 1.21
CA ARG A 16 -1.95 15.62 1.59
C ARG A 16 -2.35 15.07 2.95
N ALA A 17 -2.55 15.93 3.95
CA ALA A 17 -3.01 15.51 5.27
C ALA A 17 -4.39 14.83 5.18
N LEU A 18 -5.35 15.42 4.47
CA LEU A 18 -6.68 14.84 4.29
C LEU A 18 -6.64 13.49 3.55
N LEU A 19 -5.80 13.37 2.53
CA LEU A 19 -5.63 12.10 1.80
C LEU A 19 -4.97 11.04 2.67
N ALA A 20 -3.99 11.41 3.50
CA ALA A 20 -3.34 10.50 4.43
C ALA A 20 -4.32 9.99 5.49
N ASP A 21 -5.10 10.89 6.10
CA ASP A 21 -6.12 10.53 7.10
C ASP A 21 -7.19 9.61 6.49
N GLY A 22 -7.68 9.93 5.29
CA GLY A 22 -8.65 9.08 4.59
C GLY A 22 -8.10 7.71 4.19
N ALA A 23 -6.84 7.63 3.74
CA ALA A 23 -6.19 6.37 3.43
C ALA A 23 -5.95 5.54 4.70
N GLU A 24 -5.57 6.15 5.82
CA GLU A 24 -5.45 5.47 7.11
C GLU A 24 -6.80 4.95 7.60
N GLN A 25 -7.88 5.69 7.40
CA GLN A 25 -9.22 5.19 7.69
C GLN A 25 -9.55 3.95 6.88
N VAL A 26 -9.27 3.95 5.58
CA VAL A 26 -9.44 2.75 4.72
C VAL A 26 -8.56 1.60 5.20
N PHE A 27 -7.32 1.87 5.63
CA PHE A 27 -6.45 0.86 6.23
C PHE A 27 -7.13 0.16 7.41
N TRP A 28 -7.65 0.92 8.37
CA TRP A 28 -8.30 0.35 9.55
C TRP A 28 -9.62 -0.36 9.24
N GLU A 29 -10.42 0.16 8.31
CA GLU A 29 -11.67 -0.49 7.86
C GLU A 29 -11.43 -1.85 7.20
N THR A 30 -10.25 -2.05 6.61
CA THR A 30 -9.91 -3.25 5.83
C THR A 30 -8.87 -4.14 6.50
N ALA A 31 -8.36 -3.75 7.66
CA ALA A 31 -7.35 -4.48 8.40
C ALA A 31 -7.81 -5.91 8.74
N SER A 32 -6.91 -6.88 8.55
CA SER A 32 -7.16 -8.28 8.89
C SER A 32 -7.14 -8.55 10.40
N THR A 33 -6.56 -7.62 11.16
CA THR A 33 -6.43 -7.67 12.62
C THR A 33 -7.02 -6.40 13.21
N THR A 34 -7.91 -6.54 14.18
CA THR A 34 -8.58 -5.44 14.89
C THR A 34 -8.33 -5.46 16.39
N GLU A 35 -7.81 -6.57 16.90
CA GLU A 35 -7.47 -6.76 18.31
C GLU A 35 -5.96 -6.82 18.49
N PHE A 36 -5.44 -6.06 19.44
CA PHE A 36 -4.02 -5.93 19.75
C PHE A 36 -3.82 -6.06 21.27
N GLU A 37 -2.74 -6.72 21.69
CA GLU A 37 -2.43 -6.90 23.11
C GLU A 37 -2.07 -5.58 23.78
N THR A 38 -1.37 -4.71 23.05
CA THR A 38 -0.97 -3.38 23.55
C THR A 38 -1.20 -2.29 22.50
N PRO A 39 -1.29 -1.00 22.91
CA PRO A 39 -1.29 0.13 21.98
C PRO A 39 -0.07 0.14 21.04
N VAL A 40 1.09 -0.28 21.54
CA VAL A 40 2.34 -0.34 20.76
C VAL A 40 2.21 -1.35 19.62
N ASP A 41 1.60 -2.52 19.87
CA ASP A 41 1.37 -3.52 18.82
C ASP A 41 0.47 -2.98 17.72
N ARG A 42 -0.54 -2.19 18.08
CA ARG A 42 -1.43 -1.52 17.14
C ARG A 42 -0.69 -0.50 16.28
N GLU A 43 0.14 0.33 16.89
CA GLU A 43 0.97 1.33 16.19
C GLU A 43 1.97 0.66 15.26
N MET A 44 2.65 -0.40 15.71
CA MET A 44 3.58 -1.17 14.90
C MET A 44 2.92 -1.88 13.72
N PHE A 45 1.69 -2.36 13.89
CA PHE A 45 0.91 -2.95 12.81
C PHE A 45 0.58 -1.90 11.74
N GLN A 46 0.08 -0.74 12.16
CA GLN A 46 -0.22 0.38 11.26
C GLN A 46 1.04 0.86 10.53
N TRP A 47 2.14 1.06 11.27
CA TRP A 47 3.39 1.52 10.68
C TRP A 47 3.93 0.54 9.65
N ARG A 48 3.94 -0.76 9.94
CA ARG A 48 4.43 -1.83 9.06
C ARG A 48 3.72 -1.90 7.72
N TYR A 49 2.41 -1.71 7.70
CA TYR A 49 1.59 -1.94 6.51
C TYR A 49 1.09 -0.65 5.84
N PHE A 50 1.26 0.51 6.47
CA PHE A 50 0.82 1.78 5.93
C PHE A 50 1.77 2.94 6.26
N GLY A 51 1.99 3.24 7.54
CA GLY A 51 2.73 4.44 7.99
C GLY A 51 4.15 4.51 7.46
N TYR A 52 4.84 3.37 7.38
CA TYR A 52 6.17 3.28 6.79
C TYR A 52 6.24 3.88 5.38
N TYR A 53 5.30 3.50 4.53
CA TYR A 53 5.25 3.95 3.13
C TYR A 53 4.87 5.42 3.02
N LEU A 54 3.96 5.89 3.87
CA LEU A 54 3.60 7.30 3.94
C LEU A 54 4.81 8.18 4.31
N GLU A 55 5.64 7.69 5.23
CA GLU A 55 6.82 8.40 5.72
C GLU A 55 8.02 8.31 4.77
N ARG A 56 8.32 7.10 4.26
CA ARG A 56 9.55 6.78 3.54
C ARG A 56 9.42 6.82 2.03
N GLU A 57 8.24 6.51 1.49
CA GLU A 57 7.99 6.37 0.05
C GLU A 57 6.68 7.06 -0.40
N PRO A 58 6.44 8.32 -0.01
CA PRO A 58 5.18 9.00 -0.34
C PRO A 58 4.94 9.14 -1.86
N GLU A 59 5.99 9.10 -2.69
CA GLU A 59 5.86 9.09 -4.14
C GLU A 59 5.32 7.76 -4.68
N LEU A 60 5.41 6.69 -3.91
CA LEU A 60 4.89 5.36 -4.24
C LEU A 60 3.62 5.01 -3.44
N LEU A 61 2.98 6.02 -2.85
CA LEU A 61 1.67 5.90 -2.22
C LEU A 61 0.65 6.67 -3.06
N PHE A 62 -0.27 5.95 -3.70
CA PHE A 62 -1.33 6.50 -4.53
C PHE A 62 -2.67 6.36 -3.83
N VAL A 63 -3.44 7.44 -3.78
CA VAL A 63 -4.76 7.49 -3.17
C VAL A 63 -5.82 7.65 -4.25
N ALA A 64 -6.84 6.80 -4.21
CA ALA A 64 -8.00 6.90 -5.08
C ALA A 64 -9.13 7.63 -4.36
N THR A 65 -9.70 8.63 -5.03
CA THR A 65 -10.79 9.45 -4.48
C THR A 65 -11.94 9.59 -5.46
N GLU A 66 -13.13 9.86 -4.92
CA GLU A 66 -14.30 10.36 -5.64
C GLU A 66 -14.79 11.61 -4.91
N GLY A 67 -14.56 12.79 -5.52
CA GLY A 67 -14.66 14.06 -4.77
C GLY A 67 -13.70 14.08 -3.60
N ASP A 68 -14.22 14.37 -2.40
CA ASP A 68 -13.44 14.41 -1.15
C ASP A 68 -13.38 13.05 -0.44
N THR A 69 -14.01 12.02 -1.00
CA THR A 69 -14.07 10.69 -0.37
C THR A 69 -12.91 9.83 -0.84
N VAL A 70 -12.11 9.29 0.09
CA VAL A 70 -11.09 8.30 -0.21
C VAL A 70 -11.74 6.93 -0.39
N LEU A 71 -11.50 6.31 -1.53
CA LEU A 71 -12.05 5.00 -1.92
C LEU A 71 -11.08 3.85 -1.65
N GLY A 72 -9.79 4.16 -1.60
CA GLY A 72 -8.73 3.19 -1.41
C GLY A 72 -7.36 3.77 -1.67
N TYR A 73 -6.34 2.97 -1.45
CA TYR A 73 -4.96 3.34 -1.72
C TYR A 73 -4.13 2.11 -2.11
N ILE A 74 -2.99 2.38 -2.71
CA ILE A 74 -1.89 1.44 -2.89
C ILE A 74 -0.60 2.11 -2.44
N CYS A 75 0.27 1.36 -1.78
CA CYS A 75 1.61 1.80 -1.42
C CYS A 75 2.61 0.68 -1.65
N GLY A 76 3.88 1.03 -1.76
CA GLY A 76 4.93 0.04 -1.98
C GLY A 76 6.32 0.65 -2.01
N VAL A 77 7.28 -0.17 -2.40
CA VAL A 77 8.68 0.19 -2.60
C VAL A 77 9.16 -0.32 -3.95
N ALA A 78 10.16 0.31 -4.55
CA ALA A 78 10.75 -0.15 -5.81
C ALA A 78 11.82 -1.24 -5.60
N ASP A 79 12.47 -1.26 -4.42
CA ASP A 79 13.47 -2.25 -4.04
C ASP A 79 13.32 -2.63 -2.56
N THR A 80 12.77 -3.80 -2.30
CA THR A 80 12.53 -4.30 -0.95
C THR A 80 13.82 -4.42 -0.13
N ARG A 81 14.94 -4.81 -0.75
CA ARG A 81 16.23 -4.96 -0.06
C ARG A 81 16.82 -3.65 0.41
N ALA A 82 16.50 -2.53 -0.24
CA ALA A 82 16.94 -1.21 0.18
C ALA A 82 16.28 -0.76 1.49
N HIS A 83 15.15 -1.36 1.86
CA HIS A 83 14.35 -1.01 3.03
C HIS A 83 14.61 -1.96 4.22
N ARG A 84 15.83 -1.91 4.75
CA ARG A 84 16.29 -2.81 5.84
C ARG A 84 15.42 -2.75 7.10
N GLU A 85 14.85 -1.62 7.41
CA GLU A 85 13.94 -1.43 8.55
C GLU A 85 12.73 -2.39 8.50
N LEU A 86 12.25 -2.74 7.29
CA LEU A 86 11.14 -3.68 7.12
C LEU A 86 11.52 -5.12 7.52
N TYR A 87 12.79 -5.52 7.37
CA TYR A 87 13.24 -6.85 7.77
C TYR A 87 13.14 -7.05 9.29
N GLU A 88 13.28 -5.98 10.07
CA GLU A 88 13.21 -6.02 11.54
C GLU A 88 11.76 -6.12 12.03
N VAL A 89 10.84 -5.39 11.40
CA VAL A 89 9.44 -5.27 11.84
C VAL A 89 8.48 -6.20 11.10
N ALA A 90 8.92 -6.77 9.98
CA ALA A 90 8.16 -7.67 9.13
C ALA A 90 9.02 -8.88 8.73
N PRO A 91 9.24 -9.85 9.64
CA PRO A 91 10.16 -10.98 9.42
C PRO A 91 9.87 -11.80 8.15
N HIS A 92 8.62 -11.82 7.69
CA HIS A 92 8.23 -12.49 6.44
C HIS A 92 8.94 -11.89 5.21
N VAL A 93 9.40 -10.65 5.26
CA VAL A 93 10.16 -10.00 4.18
C VAL A 93 11.46 -10.75 3.91
N ALA A 94 12.14 -11.22 4.94
CA ALA A 94 13.38 -11.98 4.80
C ALA A 94 13.17 -13.38 4.21
N VAL A 95 11.99 -13.97 4.39
CA VAL A 95 11.68 -15.34 3.93
C VAL A 95 11.74 -15.47 2.40
N PHE A 96 11.43 -14.38 1.68
CA PHE A 96 11.37 -14.37 0.22
C PHE A 96 12.53 -13.63 -0.44
N ASP A 97 13.62 -13.37 0.28
CA ASP A 97 14.74 -12.57 -0.21
C ASP A 97 15.37 -13.10 -1.52
N ASP A 98 15.38 -14.41 -1.72
CA ASP A 98 15.87 -15.07 -2.95
C ASP A 98 15.06 -14.72 -4.19
N LEU A 99 13.81 -14.24 -4.05
CA LEU A 99 12.96 -13.84 -5.16
C LEU A 99 13.15 -12.36 -5.56
N TYR A 100 13.82 -11.56 -4.75
CA TYR A 100 13.90 -10.10 -4.95
C TYR A 100 14.84 -9.68 -6.09
N ASP A 101 15.71 -10.56 -6.58
CA ASP A 101 16.46 -10.31 -7.83
C ASP A 101 15.52 -10.19 -9.02
N ARG A 102 14.43 -10.95 -9.02
CA ARG A 102 13.44 -10.98 -10.10
C ARG A 102 12.25 -10.06 -9.82
N TYR A 103 11.85 -9.93 -8.57
CA TYR A 103 10.67 -9.17 -8.13
C TYR A 103 11.04 -8.20 -6.99
N PRO A 104 11.86 -7.17 -7.27
CA PRO A 104 12.39 -6.29 -6.20
C PRO A 104 11.33 -5.42 -5.55
N ALA A 105 10.31 -4.97 -6.28
CA ALA A 105 9.26 -4.12 -5.76
C ALA A 105 8.19 -4.91 -5.00
N HIS A 106 7.57 -4.30 -3.99
CA HIS A 106 6.40 -4.87 -3.33
C HIS A 106 5.30 -3.85 -3.09
N LEU A 107 4.11 -4.34 -2.79
CA LEU A 107 2.91 -3.52 -2.61
C LEU A 107 2.02 -3.97 -1.45
N HIS A 108 1.25 -2.99 -0.95
CA HIS A 108 0.02 -3.19 -0.19
C HIS A 108 -1.10 -2.38 -0.83
N ILE A 109 -2.29 -2.96 -0.97
CA ILE A 109 -3.45 -2.31 -1.58
C ILE A 109 -4.71 -2.58 -0.75
N ASN A 110 -5.45 -1.53 -0.48
CA ASN A 110 -6.69 -1.60 0.27
C ASN A 110 -7.77 -0.74 -0.40
N LEU A 111 -8.98 -1.28 -0.48
CA LEU A 111 -10.15 -0.64 -1.07
C LEU A 111 -11.34 -0.78 -0.13
N THR A 112 -12.12 0.29 0.05
CA THR A 112 -13.40 0.20 0.76
C THR A 112 -14.30 -0.85 0.10
N ALA A 113 -15.19 -1.47 0.87
CA ALA A 113 -16.09 -2.48 0.34
C ALA A 113 -16.96 -1.95 -0.82
N ALA A 114 -17.40 -0.69 -0.71
CA ALA A 114 -18.26 -0.03 -1.71
C ALA A 114 -17.54 0.27 -3.03
N SER A 115 -16.21 0.39 -3.04
CA SER A 115 -15.42 0.72 -4.23
C SER A 115 -14.90 -0.50 -5.00
N ARG A 116 -15.12 -1.71 -4.47
CA ARG A 116 -14.69 -2.96 -5.12
C ARG A 116 -15.52 -3.29 -6.35
N GLY A 117 -14.95 -4.06 -7.28
CA GLY A 117 -15.65 -4.49 -8.50
C GLY A 117 -15.80 -3.42 -9.58
N ARG A 118 -15.26 -2.21 -9.37
CA ARG A 118 -15.30 -1.06 -10.29
C ARG A 118 -14.03 -0.90 -11.13
N GLY A 119 -13.10 -1.87 -11.08
CA GLY A 119 -11.81 -1.79 -11.79
C GLY A 119 -10.78 -0.88 -11.12
N LEU A 120 -11.13 -0.23 -10.01
CA LEU A 120 -10.27 0.73 -9.31
C LEU A 120 -8.96 0.09 -8.80
N GLY A 121 -9.02 -1.13 -8.29
CA GLY A 121 -7.86 -1.88 -7.83
C GLY A 121 -6.83 -2.09 -8.95
N GLY A 122 -7.28 -2.48 -10.14
CA GLY A 122 -6.39 -2.63 -11.31
C GLY A 122 -5.72 -1.32 -11.72
N ARG A 123 -6.44 -0.21 -11.64
CA ARG A 123 -5.90 1.13 -11.92
C ARG A 123 -4.86 1.58 -10.89
N LEU A 124 -5.09 1.29 -9.62
CA LEU A 124 -4.11 1.54 -8.55
C LEU A 124 -2.84 0.71 -8.76
N VAL A 125 -2.98 -0.60 -9.06
CA VAL A 125 -1.84 -1.46 -9.37
C VAL A 125 -1.06 -0.92 -10.56
N ALA A 126 -1.72 -0.56 -11.67
CA ALA A 126 -1.07 0.01 -12.84
C ALA A 126 -0.32 1.32 -12.54
N SER A 127 -0.85 2.18 -11.65
CA SER A 127 -0.18 3.40 -11.23
C SER A 127 1.11 3.12 -10.48
N LEU A 128 1.10 2.20 -9.52
CA LEU A 128 2.31 1.80 -8.79
C LEU A 128 3.30 1.06 -9.68
N GLU A 129 2.83 0.13 -10.52
CA GLU A 129 3.66 -0.62 -11.47
C GLU A 129 4.44 0.32 -12.38
N SER A 130 3.79 1.33 -12.95
CA SER A 130 4.45 2.35 -13.76
C SER A 130 5.50 3.13 -12.97
N ALA A 131 5.20 3.49 -11.73
CA ALA A 131 6.11 4.27 -10.88
C ALA A 131 7.34 3.46 -10.46
N VAL A 132 7.19 2.19 -10.08
CA VAL A 132 8.33 1.34 -9.70
C VAL A 132 9.16 0.94 -10.91
N ALA A 133 8.54 0.72 -12.07
CA ALA A 133 9.25 0.47 -13.33
C ALA A 133 10.11 1.69 -13.73
N ALA A 134 9.61 2.90 -13.57
CA ALA A 134 10.38 4.14 -13.79
C ALA A 134 11.60 4.27 -12.87
N ARG A 135 11.61 3.59 -11.72
CA ARG A 135 12.75 3.47 -10.81
C ARG A 135 13.65 2.25 -11.10
N GLY A 136 13.38 1.52 -12.18
CA GLY A 136 14.21 0.38 -12.62
C GLY A 136 13.80 -0.97 -12.05
N ALA A 137 12.67 -1.08 -11.33
CA ALA A 137 12.19 -2.37 -10.85
C ALA A 137 11.74 -3.25 -12.02
N GLY A 138 12.31 -4.45 -12.14
CA GLY A 138 11.98 -5.41 -13.19
C GLY A 138 10.77 -6.29 -12.90
N GLY A 139 10.24 -6.25 -11.68
CA GLY A 139 9.08 -7.02 -11.26
C GLY A 139 8.59 -6.58 -9.89
N MET A 140 7.37 -6.97 -9.56
CA MET A 140 6.71 -6.62 -8.30
C MET A 140 6.08 -7.87 -7.69
N HIS A 141 6.09 -7.96 -6.36
CA HIS A 141 5.49 -9.03 -5.60
C HIS A 141 4.57 -8.50 -4.48
N LEU A 142 3.80 -9.39 -3.94
CA LEU A 142 3.04 -9.18 -2.71
C LEU A 142 2.96 -10.50 -1.94
N VAL A 143 2.68 -10.39 -0.65
CA VAL A 143 2.46 -11.55 0.21
C VAL A 143 1.00 -11.56 0.65
N THR A 144 0.34 -12.69 0.46
CA THR A 144 -1.06 -12.90 0.87
C THR A 144 -1.26 -14.34 1.35
N SER A 145 -2.35 -14.59 2.07
CA SER A 145 -2.70 -15.94 2.53
C SER A 145 -3.33 -16.76 1.39
N PRO A 146 -3.07 -18.08 1.29
CA PRO A 146 -3.60 -18.92 0.22
C PRO A 146 -5.13 -18.91 0.06
N GLY A 147 -5.85 -18.74 1.16
CA GLY A 147 -7.32 -18.68 1.18
C GLY A 147 -7.89 -17.25 1.11
N ALA A 148 -7.06 -16.24 0.95
CA ALA A 148 -7.50 -14.86 0.93
C ALA A 148 -8.36 -14.54 -0.31
N ARG A 149 -9.41 -13.76 -0.12
CA ARG A 149 -10.33 -13.36 -1.20
C ARG A 149 -9.65 -12.65 -2.35
N ASN A 150 -8.58 -11.90 -2.07
CA ASN A 150 -7.82 -11.12 -3.05
C ASN A 150 -6.91 -11.96 -3.96
N VAL A 151 -6.71 -13.25 -3.69
CA VAL A 151 -5.91 -14.14 -4.57
C VAL A 151 -6.43 -14.14 -6.00
N ARG A 152 -7.76 -14.10 -6.19
CA ARG A 152 -8.38 -14.05 -7.53
C ARG A 152 -8.22 -12.70 -8.23
N PHE A 153 -7.95 -11.65 -7.49
CA PHE A 153 -7.71 -10.32 -8.04
C PHE A 153 -6.31 -10.24 -8.69
N TYR A 154 -5.32 -10.84 -8.05
CA TYR A 154 -3.95 -10.86 -8.55
C TYR A 154 -3.73 -11.94 -9.61
#